data_1ffcbb034bfc6183ff24477f49b152ab
#
_entry.id   1ffcbb034bfc6183ff24477f49b152ab
#
_cell.length_a   1.000
_cell.length_b   1.000
_cell.length_c   1.000
_cell.angle_alpha   90.00
_cell.angle_beta   90.00
_cell.angle_gamma   90.00
#
_symmetry.space_group_name_H-M   'P 1'
#
loop_
_entity.id
_entity.type
_entity.pdbx_description
1 polymer ?
#
loop_
_entity_poly.entity_id
_entity_poly.type
_entity_poly.pdbx_seq_one_letter_code
_entity_poly.pdbx_strand_id
1 'polypeptide(L)'
;WESFSYEERTQELTKEAWVYLPYGYSEDQKYNVFYLSHGGWSNETTTMGTDRNPRSFKYVIDHAIEDGKIQPLIIVLPTYNNTSGRDSGDYSLALQLTDQFHNELVNDLIPAVESRYSTYAEDTTQEGLKASRDHRGFGGFSMGSVNTWCTFRYALDYFRYFMPMSGSYTTDGEYMAELIRESGHGPDDFFIFAASGT
;
A
#
# COMPACT_ATOMS: atom_id res chain seq x y z
N TRP A 1 -7.50 12.25 -0.56
CA TRP A 1 -8.27 11.87 0.63
C TRP A 1 -7.96 12.82 1.79
N GLU A 2 -8.86 12.84 2.75
CA GLU A 2 -8.67 13.58 4.00
C GLU A 2 -8.07 12.62 5.04
N SER A 3 -7.10 13.09 5.80
CA SER A 3 -6.39 12.32 6.80
C SER A 3 -5.99 13.19 7.99
N PHE A 4 -5.40 12.59 9.00
CA PHE A 4 -4.96 13.26 10.22
C PHE A 4 -3.48 12.95 10.50
N SER A 5 -2.84 13.79 11.31
CA SER A 5 -1.59 13.43 11.98
C SER A 5 -1.91 12.43 13.07
N TYR A 6 -1.77 11.14 12.80
CA TYR A 6 -2.25 10.10 13.71
C TYR A 6 -1.48 9.98 15.01
N GLU A 7 -0.23 10.39 15.05
CA GLU A 7 0.53 10.40 16.32
C GLU A 7 -0.21 11.19 17.41
N GLU A 8 -0.77 12.35 17.05
CA GLU A 8 -1.49 13.21 18.00
C GLU A 8 -2.94 13.50 17.58
N ARG A 9 -3.34 13.17 16.33
CA ARG A 9 -4.61 13.56 15.69
C ARG A 9 -4.90 15.05 15.74
N THR A 10 -3.85 15.85 15.69
CA THR A 10 -3.91 17.31 15.88
C THR A 10 -3.96 18.10 14.58
N GLN A 11 -3.60 17.48 13.46
CA GLN A 11 -3.53 18.13 12.16
C GLN A 11 -4.35 17.36 11.13
N GLU A 12 -5.32 18.05 10.55
CA GLU A 12 -6.06 17.59 9.37
C GLU A 12 -5.20 17.79 8.13
N LEU A 13 -5.15 16.78 7.26
CA LEU A 13 -4.35 16.75 6.06
C LEU A 13 -5.22 16.42 4.85
N THR A 14 -5.01 17.15 3.74
CA THR A 14 -5.54 16.76 2.43
C THR A 14 -4.41 16.17 1.62
N LYS A 15 -4.56 14.92 1.18
CA LYS A 15 -3.51 14.17 0.47
C LYS A 15 -4.03 13.63 -0.85
N GLU A 16 -3.12 13.34 -1.76
CA GLU A 16 -3.41 12.77 -3.08
C GLU A 16 -2.87 11.34 -3.19
N ALA A 17 -3.62 10.48 -3.86
CA ALA A 17 -3.15 9.20 -4.35
C ALA A 17 -3.48 9.09 -5.84
N TRP A 18 -2.57 8.51 -6.61
CA TRP A 18 -2.86 8.14 -7.99
C TRP A 18 -3.43 6.73 -8.01
N VAL A 19 -4.48 6.53 -8.79
CA VAL A 19 -5.12 5.22 -8.95
C VAL A 19 -4.99 4.79 -10.40
N TYR A 20 -4.26 3.71 -10.63
CA TYR A 20 -4.20 3.03 -11.92
C TYR A 20 -5.39 2.09 -12.03
N LEU A 21 -6.15 2.25 -13.10
CA LEU A 21 -7.19 1.32 -13.51
C LEU A 21 -6.72 0.52 -14.74
N PRO A 22 -6.93 -0.79 -14.77
CA PRO A 22 -6.52 -1.61 -15.92
C PRO A 22 -7.33 -1.24 -17.16
N TYR A 23 -6.75 -1.44 -18.34
CA TYR A 23 -7.48 -1.26 -19.60
C TYR A 23 -8.76 -2.09 -19.60
N GLY A 24 -9.86 -1.47 -20.01
CA GLY A 24 -11.18 -2.12 -19.98
C GLY A 24 -11.79 -2.25 -18.58
N TYR A 25 -11.34 -1.44 -17.60
CA TYR A 25 -11.98 -1.38 -16.29
C TYR A 25 -13.51 -1.18 -16.44
N SER A 26 -14.26 -1.96 -15.68
CA SER A 26 -15.73 -1.89 -15.63
C SER A 26 -16.21 -2.04 -14.19
N GLU A 27 -17.25 -1.32 -13.83
CA GLU A 27 -17.91 -1.48 -12.53
C GLU A 27 -18.68 -2.79 -12.39
N ASP A 28 -18.90 -3.52 -13.52
CA ASP A 28 -19.52 -4.84 -13.52
C ASP A 28 -18.57 -5.97 -13.11
N GLN A 29 -17.29 -5.68 -12.93
CA GLN A 29 -16.27 -6.64 -12.49
C GLN A 29 -15.69 -6.21 -11.15
N LYS A 30 -15.22 -7.18 -10.35
CA LYS A 30 -14.47 -6.92 -9.12
C LYS A 30 -12.97 -7.10 -9.37
N TYR A 31 -12.17 -6.22 -8.78
CA TYR A 31 -10.72 -6.21 -8.95
C TYR A 31 -10.00 -6.35 -7.62
N ASN A 32 -8.88 -7.08 -7.65
CA ASN A 32 -7.91 -7.03 -6.57
C ASN A 32 -7.26 -5.65 -6.53
N VAL A 33 -6.86 -5.22 -5.34
CA VAL A 33 -6.25 -3.91 -5.13
C VAL A 33 -4.83 -4.08 -4.59
N PHE A 34 -3.88 -3.38 -5.19
CA PHE A 34 -2.51 -3.36 -4.73
C PHE A 34 -2.09 -1.92 -4.39
N TYR A 35 -1.71 -1.69 -3.13
CA TYR A 35 -1.20 -0.42 -2.65
C TYR A 35 0.32 -0.41 -2.78
N LEU A 36 0.85 0.49 -3.61
CA LEU A 36 2.27 0.56 -3.94
C LEU A 36 2.90 1.83 -3.38
N SER A 37 3.58 1.70 -2.24
CA SER A 37 4.24 2.79 -1.53
C SER A 37 5.54 3.22 -2.20
N HIS A 38 5.75 4.53 -2.30
CA HIS A 38 7.00 5.10 -2.81
C HIS A 38 8.17 4.99 -1.81
N GLY A 39 9.40 5.14 -2.31
CA GLY A 39 10.62 5.18 -1.51
C GLY A 39 10.92 6.55 -0.89
N GLY A 40 12.11 6.70 -0.32
CA GLY A 40 12.63 7.99 0.10
C GLY A 40 12.86 8.94 -1.08
N TRP A 41 12.88 10.25 -0.82
CA TRP A 41 13.02 11.30 -1.84
C TRP A 41 11.99 11.21 -2.98
N SER A 42 10.82 10.68 -2.71
CA SER A 42 9.80 10.31 -3.69
C SER A 42 8.40 10.72 -3.24
N ASN A 43 7.44 10.51 -4.10
CA ASN A 43 6.03 10.76 -3.84
C ASN A 43 5.13 9.81 -4.66
N GLU A 44 3.83 9.99 -4.60
CA GLU A 44 2.79 9.19 -5.25
C GLU A 44 2.91 9.12 -6.79
N THR A 45 3.60 10.09 -7.42
CA THR A 45 3.77 10.09 -8.88
C THR A 45 5.07 9.41 -9.35
N THR A 46 5.94 9.02 -8.42
CA THR A 46 7.32 8.60 -8.77
C THR A 46 7.34 7.30 -9.55
N THR A 47 6.51 6.32 -9.23
CA THR A 47 6.58 4.96 -9.81
C THR A 47 5.87 4.85 -11.15
N MET A 48 4.62 5.29 -11.24
CA MET A 48 3.82 5.18 -12.47
C MET A 48 3.68 6.48 -13.26
N GLY A 49 4.08 7.61 -12.66
CA GLY A 49 3.88 8.92 -13.25
C GLY A 49 2.45 9.42 -13.05
N THR A 50 2.01 10.23 -14.00
CA THR A 50 0.66 10.80 -14.07
C THR A 50 0.00 10.44 -15.41
N ASP A 51 -1.28 10.74 -15.57
CA ASP A 51 -2.01 10.58 -16.83
C ASP A 51 -1.35 11.33 -18.00
N ARG A 52 -0.77 12.50 -17.72
CA ARG A 52 -0.09 13.35 -18.73
C ARG A 52 1.38 12.99 -18.95
N ASN A 53 1.99 12.32 -18.00
CA ASN A 53 3.40 11.93 -18.05
C ASN A 53 3.60 10.55 -17.41
N PRO A 54 3.11 9.47 -18.06
CA PRO A 54 3.23 8.11 -17.55
C PRO A 54 4.70 7.64 -17.58
N ARG A 55 5.09 6.84 -16.60
CA ARG A 55 6.42 6.24 -16.51
C ARG A 55 6.43 4.80 -17.03
N SER A 56 7.61 4.28 -17.30
CA SER A 56 7.81 2.94 -17.88
C SER A 56 7.13 1.82 -17.10
N PHE A 57 7.07 1.92 -15.80
CA PHE A 57 6.45 0.89 -14.96
C PHE A 57 4.95 0.71 -15.26
N LYS A 58 4.25 1.80 -15.57
CA LYS A 58 2.84 1.75 -15.99
C LYS A 58 2.67 0.85 -17.24
N TYR A 59 3.54 1.01 -18.23
CA TYR A 59 3.49 0.19 -19.45
C TYR A 59 3.90 -1.26 -19.21
N VAL A 60 4.80 -1.53 -18.26
CA VAL A 60 5.13 -2.90 -17.85
C VAL A 60 3.89 -3.61 -17.29
N ILE A 61 3.12 -2.93 -16.47
CA ILE A 61 1.86 -3.48 -15.93
C ILE A 61 0.82 -3.67 -17.05
N ASP A 62 0.63 -2.69 -17.93
CA ASP A 62 -0.30 -2.81 -19.05
C ASP A 62 0.01 -4.07 -19.90
N HIS A 63 1.26 -4.23 -20.32
CA HIS A 63 1.67 -5.39 -21.12
C HIS A 63 1.60 -6.71 -20.33
N ALA A 64 1.88 -6.71 -19.03
CA ALA A 64 1.75 -7.91 -18.22
C ALA A 64 0.29 -8.37 -18.10
N ILE A 65 -0.66 -7.43 -18.05
CA ILE A 65 -2.10 -7.73 -18.09
C ILE A 65 -2.50 -8.21 -19.49
N GLU A 66 -2.09 -7.50 -20.55
CA GLU A 66 -2.39 -7.85 -21.93
C GLU A 66 -1.87 -9.24 -22.31
N ASP A 67 -0.65 -9.57 -21.88
CA ASP A 67 -0.02 -10.88 -22.09
C ASP A 67 -0.64 -11.99 -21.19
N GLY A 68 -1.57 -11.68 -20.31
CA GLY A 68 -2.16 -12.62 -19.36
C GLY A 68 -1.20 -13.12 -18.27
N LYS A 69 -0.07 -12.41 -18.04
CA LYS A 69 0.91 -12.76 -17.00
C LYS A 69 0.42 -12.41 -15.60
N ILE A 70 -0.41 -11.37 -15.51
CA ILE A 70 -1.11 -10.98 -14.28
C ILE A 70 -2.57 -10.73 -14.59
N GLN A 71 -3.44 -10.94 -13.61
CA GLN A 71 -4.85 -10.58 -13.73
C GLN A 71 -5.00 -9.04 -13.70
N PRO A 72 -6.02 -8.49 -14.36
CA PRO A 72 -6.35 -7.08 -14.21
C PRO A 72 -6.55 -6.72 -12.72
N LEU A 73 -5.90 -5.64 -12.27
CA LEU A 73 -5.97 -5.18 -10.89
C LEU A 73 -5.95 -3.66 -10.83
N ILE A 74 -6.43 -3.12 -9.72
CA ILE A 74 -6.31 -1.70 -9.38
C ILE A 74 -4.99 -1.52 -8.63
N ILE A 75 -4.19 -0.51 -9.00
CA ILE A 75 -2.99 -0.14 -8.24
C ILE A 75 -3.18 1.26 -7.69
N VAL A 76 -3.04 1.39 -6.38
CA VAL A 76 -3.11 2.66 -5.66
C VAL A 76 -1.71 3.08 -5.28
N LEU A 77 -1.34 4.29 -5.65
CA LEU A 77 -0.05 4.89 -5.34
C LEU A 77 -0.26 6.01 -4.33
N PRO A 78 -0.22 5.72 -3.04
CA PRO A 78 -0.38 6.71 -1.98
C PRO A 78 0.94 7.42 -1.69
N THR A 79 0.86 8.44 -0.84
CA THR A 79 2.04 9.03 -0.22
C THR A 79 1.94 9.00 1.30
N TYR A 80 3.03 8.68 1.98
CA TYR A 80 3.19 8.86 3.42
C TYR A 80 3.74 10.26 3.76
N ASN A 81 4.11 11.07 2.78
CA ASN A 81 4.44 12.49 3.00
C ASN A 81 3.20 13.21 3.55
N ASN A 82 3.37 14.09 4.52
CA ASN A 82 2.27 14.77 5.21
C ASN A 82 2.22 16.26 4.89
N THR A 83 3.17 17.02 5.42
CA THR A 83 3.16 18.49 5.33
C THR A 83 3.89 19.01 4.11
N SER A 84 4.75 18.21 3.53
CA SER A 84 5.51 18.54 2.33
C SER A 84 5.69 17.30 1.47
N GLY A 85 5.54 17.43 0.16
CA GLY A 85 5.86 16.36 -0.80
C GLY A 85 7.33 15.93 -0.79
N ARG A 86 8.16 16.53 0.08
CA ARG A 86 9.58 16.21 0.29
C ARG A 86 9.90 15.61 1.65
N ASP A 87 8.91 15.34 2.50
CA ASP A 87 9.11 14.78 3.84
C ASP A 87 9.91 13.47 3.80
N SER A 88 9.69 12.64 2.78
CA SER A 88 10.44 11.42 2.53
C SER A 88 11.94 11.62 2.22
N GLY A 89 12.39 12.85 2.04
CA GLY A 89 13.83 13.21 1.88
C GLY A 89 14.58 13.32 3.21
N ASP A 90 13.89 13.43 4.33
CA ASP A 90 14.46 13.29 5.66
C ASP A 90 14.29 11.84 6.14
N TYR A 91 15.40 11.14 6.31
CA TYR A 91 15.37 9.71 6.65
C TYR A 91 14.68 9.43 7.99
N SER A 92 14.96 10.25 9.01
CA SER A 92 14.39 10.07 10.34
C SER A 92 12.88 10.37 10.35
N LEU A 93 12.47 11.41 9.66
CA LEU A 93 11.05 11.74 9.48
C LEU A 93 10.34 10.66 8.66
N ALA A 94 10.95 10.18 7.58
CA ALA A 94 10.37 9.12 6.74
C ALA A 94 10.13 7.82 7.53
N LEU A 95 11.04 7.45 8.45
CA LEU A 95 10.82 6.31 9.34
C LEU A 95 9.62 6.51 10.27
N GLN A 96 9.46 7.70 10.85
CA GLN A 96 8.30 8.02 11.70
C GLN A 96 7.00 8.00 10.89
N LEU A 97 7.00 8.61 9.71
CA LEU A 97 5.82 8.67 8.85
C LEU A 97 5.39 7.28 8.37
N THR A 98 6.34 6.42 7.97
CA THR A 98 6.01 5.04 7.55
C THR A 98 5.54 4.18 8.71
N ASP A 99 6.04 4.37 9.92
CA ASP A 99 5.56 3.66 11.11
C ASP A 99 4.10 4.02 11.44
N GLN A 100 3.69 5.25 11.22
CA GLN A 100 2.33 5.74 11.51
C GLN A 100 1.34 5.59 10.33
N PHE A 101 1.83 5.39 9.10
CA PHE A 101 1.01 5.39 7.89
C PHE A 101 -0.11 4.34 7.88
N HIS A 102 0.06 3.23 8.59
CA HIS A 102 -0.96 2.18 8.71
C HIS A 102 -2.29 2.71 9.26
N ASN A 103 -2.26 3.70 10.16
CA ASN A 103 -3.47 4.32 10.71
C ASN A 103 -4.28 5.05 9.63
N GLU A 104 -3.61 5.90 8.87
CA GLU A 104 -4.19 6.62 7.72
C GLU A 104 -4.66 5.63 6.63
N LEU A 105 -3.85 4.61 6.37
CA LEU A 105 -4.13 3.61 5.37
C LEU A 105 -5.47 2.92 5.61
N VAL A 106 -5.70 2.39 6.81
CA VAL A 106 -6.90 1.59 7.10
C VAL A 106 -8.13 2.43 7.44
N ASN A 107 -7.95 3.63 8.00
CA ASN A 107 -9.07 4.45 8.44
C ASN A 107 -9.56 5.44 7.37
N ASP A 108 -8.67 5.89 6.48
CA ASP A 108 -8.97 6.99 5.55
C ASP A 108 -8.78 6.59 4.09
N LEU A 109 -7.59 6.09 3.72
CA LEU A 109 -7.24 5.83 2.32
C LEU A 109 -8.00 4.65 1.72
N ILE A 110 -7.99 3.47 2.37
CA ILE A 110 -8.68 2.29 1.85
C ILE A 110 -10.18 2.59 1.71
N PRO A 111 -10.90 3.13 2.71
CA PRO A 111 -12.29 3.53 2.54
C PRO A 111 -12.51 4.51 1.40
N ALA A 112 -11.67 5.54 1.26
CA ALA A 112 -11.78 6.54 0.20
C ALA A 112 -11.61 5.96 -1.21
N VAL A 113 -10.73 4.98 -1.38
CA VAL A 113 -10.49 4.31 -2.66
C VAL A 113 -11.56 3.26 -2.95
N GLU A 114 -11.80 2.36 -2.01
CA GLU A 114 -12.64 1.19 -2.25
C GLU A 114 -14.14 1.50 -2.21
N SER A 115 -14.54 2.70 -1.75
CA SER A 115 -15.88 3.22 -1.98
C SER A 115 -16.12 3.75 -3.40
N ARG A 116 -15.05 4.02 -4.17
CA ARG A 116 -15.14 4.63 -5.52
C ARG A 116 -14.99 3.65 -6.66
N TYR A 117 -14.27 2.55 -6.43
CA TYR A 117 -13.90 1.61 -7.47
C TYR A 117 -14.45 0.21 -7.15
N SER A 118 -14.70 -0.57 -8.20
CA SER A 118 -15.25 -1.91 -8.05
C SER A 118 -14.17 -2.87 -7.53
N THR A 119 -14.17 -3.10 -6.23
CA THR A 119 -13.26 -4.01 -5.53
C THR A 119 -14.03 -5.18 -4.92
N TYR A 120 -13.33 -6.07 -4.22
CA TYR A 120 -13.98 -7.17 -3.49
C TYR A 120 -14.53 -6.76 -2.13
N ALA A 121 -14.27 -5.54 -1.66
CA ALA A 121 -14.93 -5.01 -0.47
C ALA A 121 -16.43 -4.80 -0.77
N GLU A 122 -17.30 -5.38 0.04
CA GLU A 122 -18.75 -5.21 -0.10
C GLU A 122 -19.20 -3.86 0.47
N ASP A 123 -18.50 -3.41 1.49
CA ASP A 123 -18.65 -2.08 2.09
C ASP A 123 -17.30 -1.62 2.66
N THR A 124 -17.24 -0.37 3.12
CA THR A 124 -16.03 0.24 3.67
C THR A 124 -16.03 0.34 5.20
N THR A 125 -16.86 -0.44 5.86
CA THR A 125 -16.73 -0.67 7.31
C THR A 125 -15.44 -1.44 7.62
N GLN A 126 -14.98 -1.37 8.85
CA GLN A 126 -13.79 -2.12 9.27
C GLN A 126 -13.96 -3.64 9.06
N GLU A 127 -15.16 -4.17 9.32
CA GLU A 127 -15.51 -5.57 9.10
C GLU A 127 -15.51 -5.94 7.61
N GLY A 128 -16.12 -5.12 6.76
CA GLY A 128 -16.16 -5.34 5.30
C GLY A 128 -14.77 -5.29 4.67
N LEU A 129 -13.93 -4.35 5.13
CA LEU A 129 -12.54 -4.24 4.67
C LEU A 129 -11.68 -5.43 5.12
N LYS A 130 -11.86 -5.93 6.34
CA LYS A 130 -11.18 -7.15 6.83
C LYS A 130 -11.67 -8.40 6.09
N ALA A 131 -12.97 -8.51 5.82
CA ALA A 131 -13.53 -9.63 5.08
C ALA A 131 -12.97 -9.75 3.65
N SER A 132 -12.56 -8.64 3.04
CA SER A 132 -11.98 -8.60 1.69
C SER A 132 -10.44 -8.64 1.65
N ARG A 133 -9.76 -8.92 2.78
CA ARG A 133 -8.30 -8.91 2.89
C ARG A 133 -7.57 -9.78 1.86
N ASP A 134 -8.18 -10.88 1.46
CA ASP A 134 -7.61 -11.84 0.50
C ASP A 134 -7.48 -11.28 -0.93
N HIS A 135 -8.05 -10.10 -1.16
CA HIS A 135 -8.02 -9.38 -2.42
C HIS A 135 -7.17 -8.11 -2.36
N ARG A 136 -6.39 -7.96 -1.28
CA ARG A 136 -5.60 -6.75 -1.05
C ARG A 136 -4.13 -7.05 -0.79
N GLY A 137 -3.26 -6.31 -1.50
CA GLY A 137 -1.82 -6.40 -1.35
C GLY A 137 -1.18 -5.03 -1.06
N PHE A 138 -0.03 -5.05 -0.40
CA PHE A 138 0.79 -3.87 -0.15
C PHE A 138 2.25 -4.15 -0.50
N GLY A 139 2.90 -3.19 -1.13
CA GLY A 139 4.32 -3.33 -1.49
C GLY A 139 5.01 -1.98 -1.65
N GLY A 140 6.33 -2.01 -1.78
CA GLY A 140 7.12 -0.83 -2.03
C GLY A 140 8.62 -1.09 -2.03
N PHE A 141 9.37 -0.12 -2.56
CA PHE A 141 10.83 -0.17 -2.69
C PHE A 141 11.50 0.78 -1.70
N SER A 142 12.66 0.38 -1.14
CA SER A 142 13.46 1.20 -0.22
C SER A 142 12.64 1.60 1.02
N MET A 143 12.40 2.89 1.27
CA MET A 143 11.51 3.34 2.35
C MET A 143 10.07 2.82 2.18
N GLY A 144 9.60 2.60 0.96
CA GLY A 144 8.34 1.91 0.68
C GLY A 144 8.34 0.45 1.13
N SER A 145 9.51 -0.21 1.13
CA SER A 145 9.68 -1.54 1.72
C SER A 145 9.57 -1.50 3.26
N VAL A 146 10.14 -0.47 3.89
CA VAL A 146 9.95 -0.25 5.34
C VAL A 146 8.47 -0.05 5.65
N ASN A 147 7.77 0.78 4.87
CA ASN A 147 6.33 0.97 4.99
C ASN A 147 5.53 -0.33 4.78
N THR A 148 6.00 -1.21 3.87
CA THR A 148 5.39 -2.54 3.68
C THR A 148 5.53 -3.41 4.92
N TRP A 149 6.69 -3.41 5.57
CA TRP A 149 6.88 -4.13 6.83
C TRP A 149 6.09 -3.54 8.01
N CYS A 150 5.94 -2.21 8.06
CA CYS A 150 5.05 -1.57 9.04
C CYS A 150 3.59 -1.96 8.79
N THR A 151 3.14 -1.97 7.53
CA THR A 151 1.80 -2.42 7.15
C THR A 151 1.58 -3.90 7.50
N PHE A 152 2.57 -4.76 7.26
CA PHE A 152 2.52 -6.17 7.67
C PHE A 152 2.37 -6.31 9.18
N ARG A 153 3.11 -5.52 9.95
CA ARG A 153 3.04 -5.54 11.42
C ARG A 153 1.69 -5.09 11.97
N TYR A 154 1.15 -4.00 11.44
CA TYR A 154 0.02 -3.30 12.07
C TYR A 154 -1.33 -3.50 11.39
N ALA A 155 -1.35 -3.94 10.13
CA ALA A 155 -2.55 -4.03 9.31
C ALA A 155 -2.76 -5.40 8.66
N LEU A 156 -2.24 -6.47 9.27
CA LEU A 156 -2.34 -7.83 8.74
C LEU A 156 -3.80 -8.31 8.57
N ASP A 157 -4.72 -7.80 9.38
CA ASP A 157 -6.16 -8.04 9.24
C ASP A 157 -6.76 -7.53 7.93
N TYR A 158 -6.10 -6.56 7.27
CA TYR A 158 -6.58 -5.89 6.06
C TYR A 158 -5.91 -6.34 4.78
N PHE A 159 -4.75 -7.00 4.89
CA PHE A 159 -3.90 -7.39 3.77
C PHE A 159 -3.47 -8.85 3.88
N ARG A 160 -3.45 -9.54 2.73
CA ARG A 160 -2.91 -10.88 2.62
C ARG A 160 -1.54 -10.92 1.93
N TYR A 161 -1.30 -10.03 0.97
CA TYR A 161 -0.12 -10.08 0.11
C TYR A 161 0.81 -8.91 0.36
N PHE A 162 2.10 -9.20 0.55
CA PHE A 162 3.12 -8.20 0.85
C PHE A 162 4.31 -8.34 -0.09
N MET A 163 4.78 -7.21 -0.62
CA MET A 163 5.93 -7.18 -1.53
C MET A 163 6.96 -6.13 -1.08
N PRO A 164 7.72 -6.41 0.00
CA PRO A 164 8.82 -5.55 0.44
C PRO A 164 10.03 -5.71 -0.49
N MET A 165 10.54 -4.61 -1.04
CA MET A 165 11.68 -4.59 -1.95
C MET A 165 12.80 -3.71 -1.42
N SER A 166 13.96 -4.29 -1.11
CA SER A 166 15.21 -3.58 -0.73
C SER A 166 15.05 -2.61 0.45
N GLY A 167 14.45 -3.06 1.52
CA GLY A 167 14.33 -2.35 2.80
C GLY A 167 13.82 -3.29 3.88
N SER A 168 14.19 -3.03 5.14
CA SER A 168 13.80 -3.85 6.27
C SER A 168 13.27 -3.01 7.43
N TYR A 169 12.36 -3.56 8.20
CA TYR A 169 11.89 -2.99 9.46
C TYR A 169 12.80 -3.39 10.62
N THR A 170 13.20 -4.65 10.63
CA THR A 170 14.09 -5.26 11.63
C THR A 170 14.92 -6.36 11.01
N THR A 171 16.02 -6.71 11.65
CA THR A 171 16.83 -7.91 11.31
C THR A 171 16.47 -9.10 12.22
N ASP A 172 15.59 -8.91 13.18
CA ASP A 172 15.14 -9.93 14.12
C ASP A 172 13.87 -10.62 13.60
N GLY A 173 14.08 -11.79 12.98
CA GLY A 173 12.99 -12.60 12.43
C GLY A 173 12.14 -13.28 13.52
N GLU A 174 12.71 -13.55 14.70
CA GLU A 174 11.98 -14.15 15.83
C GLU A 174 10.98 -13.14 16.40
N TYR A 175 11.41 -11.90 16.56
CA TYR A 175 10.53 -10.79 16.94
C TYR A 175 9.35 -10.64 15.97
N MET A 176 9.60 -10.68 14.67
CA MET A 176 8.52 -10.62 13.68
C MET A 176 7.57 -11.82 13.76
N ALA A 177 8.10 -13.02 13.98
CA ALA A 177 7.27 -14.22 14.14
C ALA A 177 6.41 -14.18 15.42
N GLU A 178 6.90 -13.57 16.47
CA GLU A 178 6.14 -13.36 17.72
C GLU A 178 4.98 -12.39 17.50
N LEU A 179 5.22 -11.25 16.84
CA LEU A 179 4.18 -10.29 16.49
C LEU A 179 3.03 -10.94 15.68
N ILE A 180 3.37 -11.84 14.74
CA ILE A 180 2.36 -12.55 13.96
C ILE A 180 1.55 -13.50 14.83
N ARG A 181 2.21 -14.26 15.71
CA ARG A 181 1.49 -15.15 16.63
C ARG A 181 0.54 -14.36 17.57
N GLU A 182 0.96 -13.21 18.05
CA GLU A 182 0.15 -12.33 18.89
C GLU A 182 -1.05 -11.72 18.13
N SER A 183 -0.92 -11.50 16.82
CA SER A 183 -2.02 -11.01 15.98
C SER A 183 -3.11 -12.05 15.70
N GLY A 184 -2.88 -13.32 16.08
CA GLY A 184 -3.80 -14.42 15.85
C GLY A 184 -3.74 -15.02 14.44
N HIS A 185 -2.81 -14.56 13.61
CA HIS A 185 -2.58 -15.10 12.26
C HIS A 185 -1.51 -16.20 12.26
N GLY A 186 -1.66 -17.15 11.35
CA GLY A 186 -0.71 -18.22 11.09
C GLY A 186 0.04 -18.04 9.76
N PRO A 187 1.01 -18.90 9.46
CA PRO A 187 1.83 -18.80 8.24
C PRO A 187 1.04 -18.96 6.93
N ASP A 188 -0.15 -19.54 6.98
CA ASP A 188 -1.02 -19.72 5.81
C ASP A 188 -1.94 -18.52 5.56
N ASP A 189 -1.97 -17.56 6.48
CA ASP A 189 -2.88 -16.40 6.40
C ASP A 189 -2.31 -15.24 5.58
N PHE A 190 -1.05 -15.30 5.18
CA PHE A 190 -0.41 -14.25 4.39
C PHE A 190 0.61 -14.80 3.40
N PHE A 191 0.99 -13.97 2.42
CA PHE A 191 2.04 -14.27 1.46
C PHE A 191 3.01 -13.08 1.35
N ILE A 192 4.32 -13.36 1.47
CA ILE A 192 5.37 -12.36 1.33
C ILE A 192 6.27 -12.73 0.14
N PHE A 193 6.37 -11.82 -0.83
CA PHE A 193 7.40 -11.85 -1.87
C PHE A 193 8.43 -10.77 -1.58
N ALA A 194 9.55 -11.14 -0.95
CA ALA A 194 10.63 -10.22 -0.64
C ALA A 194 11.69 -10.25 -1.75
N ALA A 195 12.16 -9.07 -2.15
CA ALA A 195 13.26 -8.92 -3.11
C ALA A 195 14.32 -7.98 -2.55
N SER A 196 15.60 -8.32 -2.80
CA SER A 196 16.74 -7.48 -2.48
C SER A 196 17.75 -7.53 -3.61
N GLY A 197 18.41 -6.40 -3.88
CA GLY A 197 19.54 -6.34 -4.79
C GLY A 197 20.80 -7.00 -4.19
N THR A 198 21.73 -7.41 -5.05
CA THR A 198 23.07 -7.91 -4.70
C THR A 198 24.11 -6.83 -4.77
#